data_db25cfd3c8ff4d6a499b2b698b749ec3
#
_entry.id   db25cfd3c8ff4d6a499b2b698b749ec3
#
_cell.length_a   1.000
_cell.length_b   1.000
_cell.length_c   1.000
_cell.angle_alpha   90.00
_cell.angle_beta   90.00
_cell.angle_gamma   90.00
#
_symmetry.space_group_name_H-M   'P 1'
#
loop_
_entity.id
_entity.type
_entity.pdbx_description
1 polymer ?
#
loop_
_entity_poly.entity_id
_entity_poly.type
_entity_poly.pdbx_seq_one_letter_code
_entity_poly.pdbx_strand_id
1 'polypeptide(L)'
;VKTVDLEEENMGNNGNLLIGFGTETGNSELLAMDAHEKASSMGIESKCACLDEIESSDLMEAGYLIIVCSTWGDGEQPDNAQDLYDAVEELGDDDLSGVEFAVLALGDTAFDLFCEAGIQWDEVLESKGGKRFYDRIDCDTDYEDEAEEWIDAVLEQISS
;
A
#
# COMPACT_ATOMS: atom_id res chain seq x y z
N VAL A 1 15.62 -13.78 -23.25
CA VAL A 1 15.19 -13.33 -22.80
C VAL A 1 15.35 -13.24 -22.59
N LYS A 2 15.19 -13.34 -22.51
CA LYS A 2 14.66 -12.92 -22.04
C LYS A 2 14.52 -12.73 -21.64
N THR A 3 14.30 -13.14 -21.84
CA THR A 3 13.67 -12.68 -21.33
C THR A 3 13.39 -12.31 -21.18
N VAL A 4 13.21 -12.50 -21.33
CA VAL A 4 12.50 -11.89 -21.04
C VAL A 4 12.09 -11.67 -21.11
N ASP A 5 11.92 -11.63 -21.29
CA ASP A 5 11.21 -11.33 -21.28
C ASP A 5 10.71 -11.58 -21.11
N LEU A 6 10.43 -11.77 -21.11
CA LEU A 6 9.62 -12.00 -20.79
C LEU A 6 9.43 -12.14 -20.16
N GLU A 7 9.46 -12.23 -19.95
CA GLU A 7 9.08 -12.11 -19.22
C GLU A 7 8.81 -11.41 -18.91
N GLU A 8 8.58 -10.97 -19.15
CA GLU A 8 8.12 -10.21 -18.81
C GLU A 8 7.21 -10.02 -19.06
N GLU A 9 6.67 -10.06 -19.32
CA GLU A 9 5.70 -9.84 -19.38
C GLU A 9 4.76 -10.39 -18.81
N ASN A 10 4.39 -10.84 -18.89
CA ASN A 10 3.58 -11.34 -18.28
C ASN A 10 3.69 -11.85 -17.37
N MET A 11 4.11 -12.11 -17.41
CA MET A 11 4.10 -12.34 -16.29
C MET A 11 3.07 -11.88 -15.44
N GLY A 12 2.05 -11.57 -15.91
CA GLY A 12 1.06 -11.01 -15.11
C GLY A 12 1.60 -9.90 -14.21
N ASN A 13 0.90 -9.57 -13.16
CA ASN A 13 1.35 -8.50 -12.26
C ASN A 13 2.19 -8.99 -11.09
N ASN A 14 2.52 -10.28 -11.07
CA ASN A 14 3.21 -10.86 -9.92
C ASN A 14 4.56 -10.22 -9.62
N GLY A 15 5.23 -9.69 -10.63
CA GLY A 15 6.53 -9.08 -10.43
C GLY A 15 6.49 -7.58 -10.27
N ASN A 16 5.31 -7.01 -10.04
CA ASN A 16 5.17 -5.55 -10.04
C ASN A 16 4.37 -5.07 -8.82
N LEU A 17 4.88 -5.38 -7.64
CA LEU A 17 4.27 -4.97 -6.38
C LEU A 17 5.03 -3.79 -5.80
N LEU A 18 4.33 -2.70 -5.52
CA LEU A 18 4.90 -1.55 -4.84
C LEU A 18 4.30 -1.48 -3.43
N ILE A 19 5.17 -1.39 -2.43
CA ILE A 19 4.75 -1.26 -1.04
C ILE A 19 5.19 0.10 -0.55
N GLY A 20 4.23 0.96 -0.19
CA GLY A 20 4.53 2.29 0.29
C GLY A 20 4.09 2.45 1.74
N PHE A 21 4.88 3.15 2.56
CA PHE A 21 4.54 3.35 3.96
C PHE A 21 4.61 4.82 4.35
N GLY A 22 3.72 5.21 5.26
CA GLY A 22 3.73 6.53 5.88
C GLY A 22 3.62 6.37 7.38
N THR A 23 4.50 7.01 8.13
CA THR A 23 4.57 6.80 9.57
C THR A 23 5.26 7.97 10.27
N GLU A 24 4.87 8.19 11.53
CA GLU A 24 5.58 9.13 12.41
C GLU A 24 6.40 8.38 13.45
N THR A 25 6.10 7.09 13.70
CA THR A 25 6.73 6.34 14.78
C THR A 25 7.57 5.17 14.27
N GLY A 26 7.49 4.82 12.99
CA GLY A 26 8.25 3.71 12.43
C GLY A 26 7.49 2.40 12.36
N ASN A 27 6.29 2.30 12.91
CA ASN A 27 5.55 1.05 12.91
C ASN A 27 5.14 0.62 11.51
N SER A 28 4.66 1.57 10.70
CA SER A 28 4.27 1.26 9.31
C SER A 28 5.47 0.81 8.51
N GLU A 29 6.63 1.41 8.76
CA GLU A 29 7.85 1.01 8.05
C GLU A 29 8.22 -0.44 8.34
N LEU A 30 8.16 -0.85 9.61
CA LEU A 30 8.48 -2.22 9.98
C LEU A 30 7.53 -3.20 9.32
N LEU A 31 6.24 -2.89 9.29
CA LEU A 31 5.26 -3.76 8.65
C LEU A 31 5.48 -3.84 7.14
N ALA A 32 5.78 -2.70 6.51
CA ALA A 32 6.04 -2.66 5.08
C ALA A 32 7.28 -3.48 4.72
N MET A 33 8.33 -3.38 5.53
CA MET A 33 9.54 -4.16 5.31
C MET A 33 9.29 -5.65 5.50
N ASP A 34 8.46 -6.01 6.46
CA ASP A 34 8.07 -7.40 6.67
C ASP A 34 7.31 -7.94 5.46
N ALA A 35 6.39 -7.15 4.92
CA ALA A 35 5.65 -7.53 3.72
C ALA A 35 6.60 -7.73 2.53
N HIS A 36 7.58 -6.85 2.40
CA HIS A 36 8.56 -6.94 1.33
C HIS A 36 9.38 -8.24 1.44
N GLU A 37 9.82 -8.58 2.65
CA GLU A 37 10.58 -9.81 2.86
C GLU A 37 9.74 -11.04 2.59
N LYS A 38 8.49 -11.05 3.03
CA LYS A 38 7.60 -12.16 2.80
C LYS A 38 7.31 -12.33 1.30
N ALA A 39 7.11 -11.23 0.60
CA ALA A 39 6.89 -11.27 -0.84
C ALA A 39 8.08 -11.91 -1.55
N SER A 40 9.28 -11.52 -1.14
CA SER A 40 10.51 -12.08 -1.72
C SER A 40 10.57 -13.59 -1.50
N SER A 41 10.23 -14.05 -0.30
CA SER A 41 10.25 -15.48 0.00
C SER A 41 9.21 -16.27 -0.78
N MET A 42 8.18 -15.60 -1.28
CA MET A 42 7.13 -16.23 -2.10
C MET A 42 7.39 -16.09 -3.60
N GLY A 43 8.52 -15.52 -3.97
CA GLY A 43 8.84 -15.32 -5.39
C GLY A 43 8.18 -14.09 -6.01
N ILE A 44 7.63 -13.21 -5.21
CA ILE A 44 7.02 -11.98 -5.69
C ILE A 44 8.05 -10.87 -5.63
N GLU A 45 8.35 -10.26 -6.77
CA GLU A 45 9.23 -9.10 -6.80
C GLU A 45 8.48 -7.89 -6.29
N SER A 46 9.06 -7.18 -5.33
CA SER A 46 8.43 -6.01 -4.77
C SER A 46 9.45 -4.91 -4.53
N LYS A 47 8.93 -3.69 -4.44
CA LYS A 47 9.73 -2.52 -4.08
C LYS A 47 9.06 -1.89 -2.88
N CYS A 48 9.84 -1.60 -1.85
CA CYS A 48 9.34 -1.02 -0.61
C CYS A 48 9.99 0.35 -0.42
N ALA A 49 9.19 1.38 -0.21
CA ALA A 49 9.72 2.73 -0.06
C ALA A 49 8.78 3.56 0.80
N CYS A 50 9.35 4.60 1.42
CA CYS A 50 8.56 5.60 2.12
C CYS A 50 7.74 6.39 1.10
N LEU A 51 6.53 6.79 1.48
CA LEU A 51 5.64 7.50 0.57
C LEU A 51 6.23 8.81 0.08
N ASP A 52 7.10 9.46 0.87
CA ASP A 52 7.74 10.68 0.42
C ASP A 52 8.82 10.45 -0.65
N GLU A 53 9.15 9.20 -0.92
CA GLU A 53 10.09 8.83 -1.98
C GLU A 53 9.40 8.29 -3.23
N ILE A 54 8.07 8.24 -3.21
CA ILE A 54 7.25 7.69 -4.30
C ILE A 54 6.53 8.85 -4.97
N GLU A 55 6.48 8.82 -6.31
CA GLU A 55 5.74 9.81 -7.08
C GLU A 55 4.43 9.20 -7.58
N SER A 56 3.45 10.04 -7.92
CA SER A 56 2.19 9.53 -8.42
C SER A 56 2.38 8.72 -9.70
N SER A 57 3.38 9.03 -10.52
CA SER A 57 3.67 8.24 -11.71
C SER A 57 4.11 6.82 -11.34
N ASP A 58 4.80 6.65 -10.21
CA ASP A 58 5.17 5.31 -9.75
C ASP A 58 3.94 4.49 -9.41
N LEU A 59 2.93 5.13 -8.81
CA LEU A 59 1.68 4.44 -8.49
C LEU A 59 0.95 4.00 -9.75
N MET A 60 0.93 4.86 -10.76
CA MET A 60 0.24 4.55 -12.01
C MET A 60 0.86 3.36 -12.74
N GLU A 61 2.14 3.12 -12.52
CA GLU A 61 2.84 2.01 -13.18
C GLU A 61 2.82 0.71 -12.39
N ALA A 62 2.36 0.76 -11.14
CA ALA A 62 2.31 -0.44 -10.32
C ALA A 62 1.17 -1.34 -10.76
N GLY A 63 1.43 -2.66 -10.84
CA GLY A 63 0.35 -3.59 -11.05
C GLY A 63 -0.41 -3.84 -9.77
N TYR A 64 0.33 -4.04 -8.68
CA TYR A 64 -0.23 -4.18 -7.34
C TYR A 64 0.39 -3.14 -6.42
N LEU A 65 -0.42 -2.62 -5.51
CA LEU A 65 0.01 -1.57 -4.59
C LEU A 65 -0.48 -1.93 -3.18
N ILE A 66 0.43 -1.91 -2.21
CA ILE A 66 0.08 -2.03 -0.81
C ILE A 66 0.49 -0.74 -0.12
N ILE A 67 -0.46 -0.09 0.55
CA ILE A 67 -0.19 1.11 1.34
C ILE A 67 -0.29 0.73 2.81
N VAL A 68 0.76 1.03 3.58
CA VAL A 68 0.76 0.85 5.03
C VAL A 68 0.91 2.23 5.65
N CYS A 69 -0.13 2.73 6.27
CA CYS A 69 -0.14 4.13 6.71
C CYS A 69 -0.71 4.28 8.10
N SER A 70 0.02 5.02 8.94
CA SER A 70 -0.43 5.40 10.28
C SER A 70 -1.24 6.68 10.21
N THR A 71 -2.12 6.86 11.19
CA THR A 71 -2.83 8.12 11.36
C THR A 71 -2.09 8.94 12.42
N TRP A 72 -1.84 10.22 12.11
CA TRP A 72 -1.16 11.14 13.02
C TRP A 72 -2.15 12.11 13.65
N GLY A 73 -1.95 12.41 14.92
CA GLY A 73 -2.78 13.41 15.60
C GLY A 73 -4.26 13.08 15.52
N ASP A 74 -5.05 14.05 15.12
CA ASP A 74 -6.51 13.96 15.09
C ASP A 74 -7.04 13.46 13.73
N GLY A 75 -6.32 12.59 13.05
CA GLY A 75 -6.76 12.02 11.79
C GLY A 75 -5.96 12.49 10.60
N GLU A 76 -4.77 13.01 10.84
CA GLU A 76 -3.94 13.60 9.79
C GLU A 76 -3.02 12.56 9.17
N GLN A 77 -2.64 12.82 7.92
CA GLN A 77 -1.61 12.03 7.26
C GLN A 77 -0.27 12.27 7.96
N PRO A 78 0.58 11.24 8.09
CA PRO A 78 1.96 11.49 8.51
C PRO A 78 2.65 12.47 7.55
N ASP A 79 3.62 13.22 8.05
CA ASP A 79 4.34 14.17 7.23
C ASP A 79 4.90 13.53 5.96
N ASN A 80 5.40 12.29 6.07
CA ASN A 80 6.00 11.61 4.93
C ASN A 80 4.98 10.95 3.99
N ALA A 81 3.69 11.19 4.21
CA ALA A 81 2.65 10.69 3.31
C ALA A 81 1.85 11.82 2.66
N GLN A 82 1.90 13.01 3.24
CA GLN A 82 1.00 14.09 2.83
C GLN A 82 1.20 14.53 1.39
N ASP A 83 2.46 14.71 0.96
CA ASP A 83 2.73 15.22 -0.37
C ASP A 83 2.24 14.25 -1.46
N LEU A 84 2.47 12.95 -1.28
CA LEU A 84 2.00 11.97 -2.26
C LEU A 84 0.47 11.90 -2.24
N TYR A 85 -0.13 11.95 -1.06
CA TYR A 85 -1.58 11.95 -0.96
C TYR A 85 -2.19 13.11 -1.74
N ASP A 86 -1.62 14.31 -1.57
CA ASP A 86 -2.09 15.48 -2.30
C ASP A 86 -1.93 15.32 -3.81
N ALA A 87 -0.80 14.73 -4.25
CA ALA A 87 -0.57 14.48 -5.65
C ALA A 87 -1.58 13.49 -6.23
N VAL A 88 -1.96 12.47 -5.46
CA VAL A 88 -2.96 11.49 -5.91
C VAL A 88 -4.32 12.15 -6.03
N GLU A 89 -4.66 13.06 -5.14
CA GLU A 89 -5.94 13.77 -5.22
C GLU A 89 -6.06 14.58 -6.51
N GLU A 90 -4.95 14.99 -7.09
CA GLU A 90 -4.95 15.77 -8.32
C GLU A 90 -5.01 14.91 -9.58
N LEU A 91 -4.93 13.58 -9.45
CA LEU A 91 -5.03 12.69 -10.61
C LEU A 91 -6.45 12.68 -11.19
N GLY A 92 -6.56 12.26 -12.44
CA GLY A 92 -7.86 12.06 -13.07
C GLY A 92 -8.55 10.80 -12.62
N ASP A 93 -9.82 10.69 -12.90
CA ASP A 93 -10.69 9.64 -12.39
C ASP A 93 -10.28 8.23 -12.82
N ASP A 94 -9.54 8.10 -13.91
CA ASP A 94 -9.13 6.80 -14.45
C ASP A 94 -7.63 6.63 -14.47
N ASP A 95 -6.87 7.52 -13.83
CA ASP A 95 -5.42 7.47 -13.91
C ASP A 95 -4.83 6.21 -13.26
N LEU A 96 -5.53 5.61 -12.30
CA LEU A 96 -5.08 4.40 -11.64
C LEU A 96 -5.84 3.16 -12.10
N SER A 97 -6.43 3.20 -13.29
CA SER A 97 -7.34 2.13 -13.75
C SER A 97 -6.67 0.77 -13.92
N GLY A 98 -5.35 0.71 -14.03
CA GLY A 98 -4.64 -0.56 -14.12
C GLY A 98 -4.04 -1.05 -12.82
N VAL A 99 -4.32 -0.36 -11.71
CA VAL A 99 -3.69 -0.64 -10.42
C VAL A 99 -4.65 -1.38 -9.50
N GLU A 100 -4.18 -2.48 -8.90
CA GLU A 100 -4.94 -3.18 -7.86
C GLU A 100 -4.27 -2.88 -6.52
N PHE A 101 -5.06 -2.48 -5.54
CA PHE A 101 -4.50 -1.99 -4.28
C PHE A 101 -5.13 -2.62 -3.05
N ALA A 102 -4.40 -2.56 -1.94
CA ALA A 102 -4.89 -2.92 -0.62
C ALA A 102 -4.22 -1.99 0.40
N VAL A 103 -4.93 -1.66 1.47
CA VAL A 103 -4.47 -0.69 2.46
C VAL A 103 -4.47 -1.32 3.86
N LEU A 104 -3.35 -1.18 4.56
CA LEU A 104 -3.26 -1.52 5.98
C LEU A 104 -3.15 -0.21 6.76
N ALA A 105 -4.16 0.08 7.56
CA ALA A 105 -4.24 1.32 8.31
C ALA A 105 -3.91 1.06 9.78
N LEU A 106 -3.04 1.89 10.34
CA LEU A 106 -2.71 1.85 11.76
C LEU A 106 -3.27 3.07 12.46
N GLY A 107 -3.76 2.89 13.66
CA GLY A 107 -4.31 3.99 14.44
C GLY A 107 -4.45 3.61 15.89
N ASP A 108 -5.20 4.44 16.61
CA ASP A 108 -5.43 4.26 18.04
C ASP A 108 -6.90 4.60 18.31
N THR A 109 -7.64 3.64 18.85
CA THR A 109 -9.07 3.84 19.12
C THR A 109 -9.33 4.88 20.19
N ALA A 110 -8.29 5.30 20.91
CA ALA A 110 -8.41 6.43 21.85
C ALA A 110 -8.69 7.76 21.15
N PHE A 111 -8.44 7.83 19.84
CA PHE A 111 -8.70 9.05 19.05
C PHE A 111 -9.98 8.89 18.24
N ASP A 112 -10.70 10.01 18.07
CA ASP A 112 -12.00 10.00 17.39
C ASP A 112 -11.90 9.56 15.93
N LEU A 113 -10.82 9.92 15.24
CA LEU A 113 -10.63 9.59 13.83
C LEU A 113 -9.69 8.41 13.70
N PHE A 114 -10.12 7.28 14.21
CA PHE A 114 -9.36 6.03 14.20
C PHE A 114 -9.05 5.60 12.76
N CYS A 115 -7.75 5.41 12.47
CA CYS A 115 -7.25 4.95 11.16
C CYS A 115 -7.66 5.84 9.99
N GLU A 116 -7.95 7.11 10.26
CA GLU A 116 -8.48 8.01 9.23
C GLU A 116 -7.54 8.16 8.04
N ALA A 117 -6.21 8.23 8.27
CA ALA A 117 -5.27 8.39 7.18
C ALA A 117 -5.34 7.22 6.21
N GLY A 118 -5.42 5.99 6.72
CA GLY A 118 -5.55 4.82 5.86
C GLY A 118 -6.88 4.76 5.15
N ILE A 119 -7.95 5.17 5.85
CA ILE A 119 -9.28 5.26 5.22
C ILE A 119 -9.23 6.23 4.04
N GLN A 120 -8.57 7.36 4.20
CA GLN A 120 -8.43 8.34 3.12
C GLN A 120 -7.68 7.76 1.93
N TRP A 121 -6.60 7.01 2.18
CA TRP A 121 -5.87 6.36 1.10
C TRP A 121 -6.76 5.37 0.35
N ASP A 122 -7.50 4.55 1.09
CA ASP A 122 -8.39 3.55 0.51
C ASP A 122 -9.42 4.19 -0.42
N GLU A 123 -9.99 5.32 0.03
CA GLU A 123 -11.01 6.01 -0.74
C GLU A 123 -10.44 6.76 -1.94
N VAL A 124 -9.29 7.43 -1.77
CA VAL A 124 -8.74 8.21 -2.88
C VAL A 124 -8.25 7.31 -4.00
N LEU A 125 -7.64 6.18 -3.66
CA LEU A 125 -7.17 5.25 -4.70
C LEU A 125 -8.32 4.71 -5.53
N GLU A 126 -9.41 4.37 -4.88
CA GLU A 126 -10.61 3.92 -5.60
C GLU A 126 -11.19 5.03 -6.46
N SER A 127 -11.20 6.25 -5.96
CA SER A 127 -11.78 7.38 -6.70
C SER A 127 -11.00 7.71 -7.97
N LYS A 128 -9.75 7.26 -8.08
CA LYS A 128 -8.92 7.49 -9.25
C LYS A 128 -8.87 6.29 -10.19
N GLY A 129 -9.74 5.31 -9.99
CA GLY A 129 -9.87 4.16 -10.86
C GLY A 129 -9.17 2.90 -10.39
N GLY A 130 -8.47 2.96 -9.25
CA GLY A 130 -7.81 1.79 -8.69
C GLY A 130 -8.84 0.75 -8.25
N LYS A 131 -8.45 -0.52 -8.32
CA LYS A 131 -9.32 -1.61 -7.91
C LYS A 131 -8.83 -2.17 -6.59
N ARG A 132 -9.70 -2.14 -5.56
CA ARG A 132 -9.38 -2.75 -4.27
C ARG A 132 -9.46 -4.27 -4.43
N PHE A 133 -8.31 -4.95 -4.39
CA PHE A 133 -8.32 -6.40 -4.58
C PHE A 133 -8.40 -7.16 -3.26
N TYR A 134 -8.22 -6.46 -2.14
CA TYR A 134 -8.35 -7.05 -0.81
C TYR A 134 -8.86 -5.98 0.14
N ASP A 135 -9.71 -6.37 1.09
CA ASP A 135 -10.32 -5.41 2.01
C ASP A 135 -9.28 -4.73 2.89
N ARG A 136 -9.47 -3.44 3.15
CA ARG A 136 -8.64 -2.69 4.08
C ARG A 136 -8.77 -3.28 5.48
N ILE A 137 -7.66 -3.28 6.23
CA ILE A 137 -7.70 -3.59 7.64
C ILE A 137 -7.37 -2.32 8.43
N ASP A 138 -8.12 -2.10 9.51
CA ASP A 138 -7.91 -0.98 10.42
C ASP A 138 -7.41 -1.56 11.74
N CYS A 139 -6.15 -1.29 12.07
CA CYS A 139 -5.48 -1.89 13.21
C CYS A 139 -5.31 -0.88 14.33
N ASP A 140 -5.61 -1.31 15.55
CA ASP A 140 -5.38 -0.54 16.76
C ASP A 140 -3.93 -0.74 17.23
N THR A 141 -3.62 -0.31 18.44
CA THR A 141 -2.26 -0.39 18.97
C THR A 141 -1.74 -1.83 19.11
N ASP A 142 -2.63 -2.79 19.23
CA ASP A 142 -2.28 -4.23 19.29
C ASP A 142 -2.32 -4.85 17.90
N TYR A 143 -1.58 -4.31 16.96
CA TYR A 143 -1.73 -4.61 15.54
C TYR A 143 -0.95 -5.83 15.04
N GLU A 144 0.03 -6.32 15.81
CA GLU A 144 1.03 -7.23 15.25
C GLU A 144 0.43 -8.49 14.62
N ASP A 145 -0.42 -9.20 15.35
CA ASP A 145 -0.98 -10.46 14.84
C ASP A 145 -1.94 -10.23 13.68
N GLU A 146 -2.79 -9.22 13.81
CA GLU A 146 -3.77 -8.91 12.77
C GLU A 146 -3.08 -8.46 11.48
N ALA A 147 -2.05 -7.62 11.62
CA ALA A 147 -1.33 -7.12 10.47
C ALA A 147 -0.59 -8.24 9.76
N GLU A 148 0.02 -9.14 10.52
CA GLU A 148 0.75 -10.26 9.94
C GLU A 148 -0.18 -11.18 9.15
N GLU A 149 -1.34 -11.50 9.71
CA GLU A 149 -2.31 -12.34 9.02
C GLU A 149 -2.82 -11.68 7.74
N TRP A 150 -3.06 -10.37 7.80
CA TRP A 150 -3.52 -9.62 6.64
C TRP A 150 -2.47 -9.62 5.54
N ILE A 151 -1.21 -9.37 5.90
CA ILE A 151 -0.12 -9.35 4.95
C ILE A 151 0.01 -10.71 4.26
N ASP A 152 -0.04 -11.79 5.03
CA ASP A 152 0.05 -13.13 4.46
C ASP A 152 -1.09 -13.38 3.47
N ALA A 153 -2.32 -12.99 3.84
CA ALA A 153 -3.48 -13.21 2.98
C ALA A 153 -3.39 -12.38 1.69
N VAL A 154 -2.95 -11.14 1.80
CA VAL A 154 -2.81 -10.25 0.64
C VAL A 154 -1.76 -10.79 -0.32
N LEU A 155 -0.62 -11.23 0.20
CA LEU A 155 0.45 -11.75 -0.65
C LEU A 155 0.03 -13.06 -1.31
N GLU A 156 -0.72 -13.90 -0.62
CA GLU A 156 -1.26 -15.13 -1.22
C GLU A 156 -2.20 -14.80 -2.36
N GLN A 157 -3.00 -13.76 -2.20
CA GLN A 157 -3.91 -13.32 -3.26
C GLN A 157 -3.13 -12.89 -4.50
N ILE A 158 -2.03 -12.17 -4.31
CA ILE A 158 -1.19 -11.72 -5.43
C ILE A 158 -0.54 -12.90 -6.12
N SER A 159 -0.09 -13.90 -5.36
CA SER A 159 0.67 -15.01 -5.94
C SER A 159 -0.21 -16.07 -6.60
N SER A 160 -1.50 -16.04 -6.39
CA SER A 160 -2.42 -17.07 -6.93
C SER A 160 -2.87 -16.80 -8.35
#